data_a3e0c7c6e79762db12c420be438c6cf0
#
_entry.id   a3e0c7c6e79762db12c420be438c6cf0
#
_cell.length_a   1.000
_cell.length_b   1.000
_cell.length_c   1.000
_cell.angle_alpha   90.00
_cell.angle_beta   90.00
_cell.angle_gamma   90.00
#
_symmetry.space_group_name_H-M   'P 1'
#
loop_
_entity.id
_entity.type
_entity.pdbx_description
1 polymer ?
#
loop_
_entity_poly.entity_id
_entity_poly.type
_entity_poly.pdbx_seq_one_letter_code
_entity_poly.pdbx_strand_id
1 'polypeptide(L)' 'MGYNIPKDPNMLVSYVNMMLRDRYSSLEEFCNDNDADVNEITEKLKAAGFEYDKELNQFR' A
#
# COMPACT_ATOMS: atom_id res chain seq x y z
N MET A 1 -15.93 2.44 -5.01
CA MET A 1 -16.00 1.74 -5.03
C MET A 1 -15.86 0.79 -4.31
N GLY A 2 -16.04 0.47 -3.54
CA GLY A 2 -16.11 -0.67 -2.79
C GLY A 2 -14.91 -1.52 -2.72
N TYR A 3 -13.77 -0.92 -2.77
CA TYR A 3 -12.64 -1.75 -2.64
C TYR A 3 -12.48 -2.18 -1.24
N ASN A 4 -12.25 -3.43 -1.02
CA ASN A 4 -12.06 -3.98 0.31
C ASN A 4 -10.59 -3.93 0.68
N ILE A 5 -10.10 -2.73 0.89
CA ILE A 5 -8.73 -2.56 1.34
C ILE A 5 -8.68 -2.96 2.81
N PRO A 6 -7.84 -3.94 3.17
CA PRO A 6 -7.79 -4.39 4.56
C PRO A 6 -7.41 -3.27 5.51
N LYS A 7 -8.00 -3.29 6.69
CA LYS A 7 -7.67 -2.30 7.72
C LYS A 7 -6.59 -2.78 8.65
N ASP A 8 -6.43 -4.10 8.76
CA ASP A 8 -5.38 -4.68 9.59
C ASP A 8 -4.03 -4.42 8.91
N PRO A 9 -3.07 -3.80 9.61
CA PRO A 9 -1.78 -3.47 8.98
C PRO A 9 -1.07 -4.66 8.36
N ASN A 10 -1.13 -5.83 8.99
CA ASN A 10 -0.46 -7.01 8.45
C ASN A 10 -1.12 -7.48 7.16
N MET A 11 -2.43 -7.43 7.12
CA MET A 11 -3.14 -7.79 5.90
C MET A 11 -2.99 -6.71 4.84
N LEU A 12 -2.96 -5.46 5.28
CA LEU A 12 -2.83 -4.33 4.37
C LEU A 12 -1.49 -4.37 3.65
N VAL A 13 -0.40 -4.64 4.37
CA VAL A 13 0.92 -4.65 3.75
C VAL A 13 1.02 -5.77 2.72
N SER A 14 0.44 -6.93 3.01
CA SER A 14 0.44 -8.03 2.05
C SER A 14 -0.37 -7.67 0.81
N TYR A 15 -1.53 -7.07 1.01
CA TYR A 15 -2.39 -6.69 -0.10
C TYR A 15 -1.72 -5.63 -0.98
N VAL A 16 -1.18 -4.60 -0.34
CA VAL A 16 -0.53 -3.51 -1.08
C VAL A 16 0.67 -4.02 -1.84
N ASN A 17 1.52 -4.83 -1.20
CA ASN A 17 2.71 -5.35 -1.87
C ASN A 17 2.34 -6.22 -3.06
N MET A 18 1.28 -7.00 -2.94
CA MET A 18 0.83 -7.82 -4.06
C MET A 18 0.41 -6.94 -5.23
N MET A 19 -0.34 -5.89 -4.94
CA MET A 19 -0.80 -4.98 -5.98
C MET A 19 0.35 -4.23 -6.62
N LEU A 20 1.32 -3.79 -5.81
CA LEU A 20 2.48 -3.09 -6.35
C LEU A 20 3.32 -4.01 -7.23
N ARG A 21 3.39 -5.29 -6.88
CA ARG A 21 4.15 -6.23 -7.68
C ARG A 21 3.46 -6.55 -9.00
N ASP A 22 2.14 -6.72 -8.95
CA ASP A 22 1.42 -7.27 -10.10
C ASP A 22 0.74 -6.23 -10.98
N ARG A 23 0.38 -5.07 -10.43
CA ARG A 23 -0.47 -4.14 -11.17
C ARG A 23 0.04 -2.72 -11.25
N TYR A 24 0.75 -2.24 -10.24
CA TYR A 24 1.11 -0.83 -10.17
C TYR A 24 2.61 -0.67 -10.06
N SER A 25 3.14 0.34 -10.73
CA SER A 25 4.56 0.57 -10.71
C SER A 25 4.98 1.51 -9.59
N SER A 26 4.03 2.06 -8.85
CA SER A 26 4.34 2.93 -7.72
C SER A 26 3.20 2.96 -6.75
N LEU A 27 3.50 3.37 -5.52
CA LEU A 27 2.49 3.50 -4.48
C LEU A 27 1.46 4.56 -4.87
N GLU A 28 1.91 5.63 -5.51
CA GLU A 28 1.00 6.68 -5.93
C GLU A 28 -0.02 6.16 -6.94
N GLU A 29 0.43 5.35 -7.87
CA GLU A 29 -0.50 4.77 -8.85
C GLU A 29 -1.55 3.92 -8.17
N PHE A 30 -1.11 3.10 -7.23
CA PHE A 30 -2.04 2.25 -6.50
C PHE A 30 -3.08 3.10 -5.77
N CYS A 31 -2.62 4.12 -5.09
CA CYS A 31 -3.53 4.94 -4.29
C CYS A 31 -4.48 5.74 -5.17
N ASN A 32 -3.98 6.27 -6.28
CA ASN A 32 -4.85 7.02 -7.19
C ASN A 32 -5.95 6.16 -7.77
N ASP A 33 -5.60 4.95 -8.17
CA ASP A 33 -6.57 4.07 -8.82
C ASP A 33 -7.60 3.56 -7.83
N ASN A 34 -7.22 3.45 -6.56
CA ASN A 34 -8.12 2.94 -5.53
C ASN A 34 -8.73 4.05 -4.67
N ASP A 35 -8.52 5.30 -5.07
CA ASP A 35 -9.06 6.44 -4.36
C ASP A 35 -8.61 6.44 -2.90
N ALA A 36 -7.36 6.08 -2.67
CA ALA A 36 -6.78 6.02 -1.34
C ALA A 36 -5.77 7.14 -1.16
N ASP A 37 -5.51 7.50 0.09
CA ASP A 37 -4.57 8.55 0.44
C ASP A 37 -3.21 7.94 0.72
N VAL A 38 -2.19 8.37 -0.04
CA VAL A 38 -0.84 7.86 0.13
C VAL A 38 -0.36 8.03 1.57
N ASN A 39 -0.62 9.21 2.14
CA ASN A 39 -0.18 9.47 3.51
C ASN A 39 -0.85 8.55 4.51
N GLU A 40 -2.13 8.30 4.31
CA GLU A 40 -2.88 7.46 5.22
C GLU A 40 -2.34 6.03 5.19
N ILE A 41 -2.12 5.50 3.99
CA ILE A 41 -1.58 4.14 3.84
C ILE A 41 -0.18 4.07 4.45
N THR A 42 0.65 5.04 4.11
CA THR A 42 2.03 5.06 4.58
C THR A 42 2.10 5.12 6.10
N GLU A 43 1.31 6.00 6.71
CA GLU A 43 1.37 6.15 8.16
C GLU A 43 0.82 4.93 8.88
N LYS A 44 -0.23 4.34 8.33
CA LYS A 44 -0.80 3.15 8.93
C LYS A 44 0.22 2.00 8.92
N LEU A 45 0.93 1.82 7.82
CA LEU A 45 1.91 0.74 7.74
C LEU A 45 3.16 1.08 8.53
N LYS A 46 3.53 2.36 8.59
CA LYS A 46 4.67 2.77 9.40
C LYS A 46 4.43 2.48 10.88
N ALA A 47 3.21 2.69 11.34
CA ALA A 47 2.87 2.41 12.73
C ALA A 47 3.03 0.92 13.04
N ALA A 48 2.95 0.07 12.04
CA ALA A 48 3.13 -1.37 12.22
C ALA A 48 4.56 -1.82 11.93
N GLY A 49 5.45 -0.88 11.62
CA GLY A 49 6.85 -1.21 11.41
C GLY A 49 7.25 -1.39 9.96
N PHE A 50 6.40 -1.01 9.02
CA PHE A 50 6.71 -1.16 7.60
C PHE A 50 6.95 0.19 6.96
N GLU A 51 7.95 0.25 6.07
CA GLU A 51 8.25 1.46 5.32
C GLU A 51 8.31 1.16 3.84
N TYR A 52 7.86 2.12 3.04
CA TYR A 52 7.85 1.95 1.60
C TYR A 52 9.25 2.13 1.03
N ASP A 53 9.69 1.15 0.25
CA ASP A 53 10.98 1.20 -0.44
C ASP A 53 10.70 1.50 -1.91
N LYS A 54 11.07 2.70 -2.34
CA LYS A 54 10.78 3.13 -3.70
C LYS A 54 11.53 2.31 -4.74
N GLU A 55 12.73 1.89 -4.41
CA GLU A 55 13.53 1.13 -5.36
C GLU A 55 12.95 -0.25 -5.62
N LEU A 56 12.44 -0.86 -4.58
CA LEU A 56 11.85 -2.19 -4.71
C LEU A 56 10.35 -2.13 -4.98
N ASN A 57 9.76 -0.95 -4.84
CA ASN A 57 8.32 -0.76 -5.02
C ASN A 57 7.54 -1.68 -4.08
N GLN A 58 7.93 -1.70 -2.83
CA GLN A 58 7.24 -2.52 -1.84
C GLN A 58 7.49 -1.99 -0.44
N PHE A 59 6.63 -2.37 0.48
CA PHE A 59 6.83 -2.07 1.89
C PHE A 59 7.67 -3.17 2.53
N ARG A 60 8.55 -2.78 3.44
CA ARG A 60 9.45 -3.74 4.07
C ARG A 60 9.43 -3.57 5.57
#